data_cc3f70bf77749564296bbfcbe3f304bb
#
_entry.id   cc3f70bf77749564296bbfcbe3f304bb
#
_cell.length_a   1.000
_cell.length_b   1.000
_cell.length_c   1.000
_cell.angle_alpha   90.00
_cell.angle_beta   90.00
_cell.angle_gamma   90.00
#
_symmetry.space_group_name_H-M   'P 1'
#
loop_
_entity.id
_entity.type
_entity.pdbx_description
1 polymer ?
#
loop_
_entity_poly.entity_id
_entity_poly.type
_entity_poly.pdbx_seq_one_letter_code
_entity_poly.pdbx_strand_id
1 'polypeptide(L)'
;VPLVVVTHRGNHLYSPFWAYANKRKVPMHTTFRQVLTAEQVQTMSVDEINAAIRKAMEYDEYRYQLENNILITEPYRAEGLQKVLYQCPHCGTEFRMETRGAEIFCKHCGKRWFLQENGQLKATEGETEFPHIPDWYEWERANVRAEIERGEYRFEDEVEVYSLPRAWRFEELGKAKLTHDPENGFVLEGVYRDAPYRIERAPLGMYGVHIEYDYCYIKPEDCIDISTDKDSFYCYPTRTDVVTKLSLATEEIYRIHMERKNAERKARRLKKAAKTEE
;
A
#
# COMPACT_ATOMS: atom_id res chain seq x y z
N VAL A 1 20.39 -23.39 10.08
CA VAL A 1 19.31 -22.88 10.94
C VAL A 1 17.99 -23.16 10.24
N PRO A 2 16.95 -23.66 10.92
CA PRO A 2 15.63 -23.84 10.33
C PRO A 2 14.97 -22.47 10.02
N LEU A 3 14.02 -22.47 9.08
CA LEU A 3 13.21 -21.31 8.75
C LEU A 3 11.86 -21.43 9.46
N VAL A 4 11.53 -20.43 10.27
CA VAL A 4 10.27 -20.36 11.02
C VAL A 4 9.52 -19.09 10.58
N VAL A 5 8.23 -19.24 10.29
CA VAL A 5 7.32 -18.12 10.01
C VAL A 5 6.44 -17.91 11.24
N VAL A 6 6.35 -16.67 11.66
CA VAL A 6 5.45 -16.21 12.72
C VAL A 6 4.32 -15.41 12.08
N THR A 7 3.08 -15.78 12.37
CA THR A 7 1.90 -15.05 11.88
C THR A 7 1.07 -14.55 13.04
N HIS A 8 0.67 -13.27 12.97
CA HIS A 8 -0.28 -12.65 13.90
C HIS A 8 -1.61 -12.46 13.19
N ARG A 9 -2.63 -13.18 13.64
CA ARG A 9 -3.99 -13.13 13.10
C ARG A 9 -4.88 -12.29 13.99
N GLY A 10 -5.79 -11.54 13.38
CA GLY A 10 -6.70 -10.63 14.08
C GLY A 10 -6.10 -9.26 14.38
N ASN A 11 -4.81 -9.04 14.21
CA ASN A 11 -4.15 -7.78 14.53
C ASN A 11 -4.66 -6.62 13.65
N HIS A 12 -4.75 -6.84 12.35
CA HIS A 12 -5.30 -5.86 11.42
C HIS A 12 -6.80 -5.59 11.66
N LEU A 13 -7.57 -6.62 11.97
CA LEU A 13 -8.99 -6.47 12.33
C LEU A 13 -9.16 -5.69 13.64
N TYR A 14 -8.27 -5.91 14.63
CA TYR A 14 -8.28 -5.21 15.90
C TYR A 14 -7.98 -3.72 15.75
N SER A 15 -6.95 -3.37 14.99
CA SER A 15 -6.49 -2.00 14.80
C SER A 15 -6.06 -1.79 13.33
N PRO A 16 -7.02 -1.59 12.41
CA PRO A 16 -6.68 -1.29 11.03
C PRO A 16 -5.93 0.04 10.96
N PHE A 17 -4.88 0.10 10.16
CA PHE A 17 -3.97 1.26 10.15
C PHE A 17 -4.62 2.55 9.63
N TRP A 18 -5.71 2.48 8.85
CA TRP A 18 -6.50 3.64 8.43
C TRP A 18 -7.49 4.16 9.49
N ALA A 19 -7.61 3.47 10.63
CA ALA A 19 -8.49 3.83 11.74
C ALA A 19 -7.82 3.49 13.07
N TYR A 20 -6.56 3.83 13.22
CA TYR A 20 -5.70 3.47 14.36
C TYR A 20 -6.30 3.81 15.73
N ALA A 21 -7.04 4.93 15.85
CA ALA A 21 -7.72 5.32 17.08
C ALA A 21 -8.95 4.45 17.40
N ASN A 22 -9.54 3.80 16.39
CA ASN A 22 -10.81 3.07 16.48
C ASN A 22 -10.58 1.56 16.67
N LYS A 23 -10.00 1.18 17.80
CA LYS A 23 -9.71 -0.23 18.12
C LYS A 23 -10.99 -1.05 18.28
N ARG A 24 -10.96 -2.29 17.78
CA ARG A 24 -12.10 -3.23 17.77
C ARG A 24 -11.83 -4.41 18.69
N LYS A 25 -12.90 -5.06 19.17
CA LYS A 25 -12.81 -6.26 20.02
C LYS A 25 -12.61 -7.50 19.16
N VAL A 26 -11.37 -7.82 18.83
CA VAL A 26 -11.02 -8.99 18.03
C VAL A 26 -10.00 -9.84 18.76
N PRO A 27 -10.18 -11.18 18.81
CA PRO A 27 -9.16 -12.07 19.37
C PRO A 27 -7.92 -12.09 18.47
N MET A 28 -6.75 -11.98 19.08
CA MET A 28 -5.47 -12.05 18.37
C MET A 28 -4.81 -13.40 18.64
N HIS A 29 -4.35 -14.04 17.57
CA HIS A 29 -3.66 -15.32 17.64
C HIS A 29 -2.29 -15.24 16.98
N THR A 30 -1.27 -15.71 17.71
CA THR A 30 0.10 -15.82 17.18
C THR A 30 0.43 -17.28 16.98
N THR A 31 0.87 -17.64 15.77
CA THR A 31 1.34 -18.99 15.47
C THR A 31 2.80 -18.98 15.01
N PHE A 32 3.56 -19.96 15.49
CA PHE A 32 4.92 -20.21 15.04
C PHE A 32 4.90 -21.51 14.22
N ARG A 33 5.38 -21.46 12.99
CA ARG A 33 5.43 -22.63 12.11
C ARG A 33 6.81 -22.77 11.48
N GLN A 34 7.47 -23.90 11.74
CA GLN A 34 8.66 -24.26 10.99
C GLN A 34 8.26 -24.61 9.56
N VAL A 35 8.76 -23.84 8.59
CA VAL A 35 8.49 -23.98 7.16
C VAL A 35 9.52 -24.90 6.50
N LEU A 36 10.79 -24.71 6.85
CA LEU A 36 11.90 -25.52 6.36
C LEU A 36 12.81 -25.94 7.52
N THR A 37 13.31 -27.18 7.46
CA THR A 37 14.37 -27.64 8.37
C THR A 37 15.71 -27.00 8.01
N ALA A 38 16.68 -27.10 8.93
CA ALA A 38 18.05 -26.61 8.66
C ALA A 38 18.68 -27.34 7.45
N GLU A 39 18.40 -28.63 7.27
CA GLU A 39 18.88 -29.43 6.16
C GLU A 39 18.25 -28.99 4.83
N GLN A 40 16.93 -28.76 4.81
CA GLN A 40 16.23 -28.25 3.63
C GLN A 40 16.78 -26.88 3.19
N VAL A 41 17.03 -25.97 4.14
CA VAL A 41 17.62 -24.65 3.84
C VAL A 41 19.02 -24.76 3.22
N GLN A 42 19.79 -25.82 3.57
CA GLN A 42 21.13 -26.03 3.01
C GLN A 42 21.12 -26.66 1.61
N THR A 43 20.09 -27.44 1.28
CA THR A 43 20.02 -28.23 0.04
C THR A 43 19.14 -27.60 -1.03
N MET A 44 18.16 -26.78 -0.65
CA MET A 44 17.23 -26.11 -1.57
C MET A 44 17.88 -24.89 -2.25
N SER A 45 17.45 -24.61 -3.45
CA SER A 45 17.79 -23.37 -4.15
C SER A 45 17.13 -22.15 -3.50
N VAL A 46 17.69 -20.97 -3.74
CA VAL A 46 17.13 -19.71 -3.24
C VAL A 46 15.69 -19.50 -3.76
N ASP A 47 15.39 -19.90 -4.99
CA ASP A 47 14.06 -19.75 -5.56
C ASP A 47 13.02 -20.65 -4.87
N GLU A 48 13.39 -21.88 -4.54
CA GLU A 48 12.53 -22.81 -3.78
C GLU A 48 12.30 -22.31 -2.34
N ILE A 49 13.33 -21.80 -1.68
CA ILE A 49 13.21 -21.19 -0.34
C ILE A 49 12.27 -19.99 -0.39
N ASN A 50 12.45 -19.09 -1.36
CA ASN A 50 11.60 -17.93 -1.53
C ASN A 50 10.13 -18.30 -1.85
N ALA A 51 9.92 -19.35 -2.64
CA ALA A 51 8.58 -19.88 -2.93
C ALA A 51 7.91 -20.42 -1.65
N ALA A 52 8.66 -21.17 -0.82
CA ALA A 52 8.17 -21.69 0.45
C ALA A 52 7.82 -20.58 1.44
N ILE A 53 8.65 -19.53 1.51
CA ILE A 53 8.38 -18.33 2.34
C ILE A 53 7.11 -17.64 1.87
N ARG A 54 7.00 -17.33 0.57
CA ARG A 54 5.80 -16.66 0.01
C ARG A 54 4.53 -17.43 0.33
N LYS A 55 4.52 -18.74 0.05
CA LYS A 55 3.37 -19.59 0.37
C LYS A 55 3.03 -19.61 1.86
N ALA A 56 4.05 -19.59 2.72
CA ALA A 56 3.85 -19.60 4.16
C ALA A 56 3.32 -18.27 4.72
N MET A 57 3.55 -17.17 3.99
CA MET A 57 3.11 -15.82 4.34
C MET A 57 1.82 -15.40 3.63
N GLU A 58 1.28 -16.21 2.71
CA GLU A 58 -0.04 -15.96 2.11
C GLU A 58 -1.09 -15.95 3.22
N TYR A 59 -1.75 -14.81 3.38
CA TYR A 59 -2.73 -14.62 4.41
C TYR A 59 -3.70 -13.50 4.04
N ASP A 60 -4.99 -13.77 4.21
CA ASP A 60 -6.09 -12.84 4.03
C ASP A 60 -6.86 -12.72 5.36
N GLU A 61 -6.74 -11.55 5.99
CA GLU A 61 -7.32 -11.27 7.30
C GLU A 61 -8.85 -11.26 7.27
N TYR A 62 -9.46 -10.78 6.18
CA TYR A 62 -10.92 -10.75 6.05
C TYR A 62 -11.51 -12.13 5.75
N ARG A 63 -10.78 -12.97 5.00
CA ARG A 63 -11.13 -14.38 4.83
C ARG A 63 -11.02 -15.13 6.15
N TYR A 64 -9.97 -14.90 6.90
CA TYR A 64 -9.81 -15.44 8.26
C TYR A 64 -10.97 -15.01 9.17
N GLN A 65 -11.39 -13.73 9.12
CA GLN A 65 -12.54 -13.22 9.85
C GLN A 65 -13.80 -14.02 9.53
N LEU A 66 -14.08 -14.19 8.25
CA LEU A 66 -15.27 -14.88 7.75
C LEU A 66 -15.27 -16.38 8.16
N GLU A 67 -14.15 -17.08 7.93
CA GLU A 67 -14.00 -18.51 8.21
C GLU A 67 -14.08 -18.85 9.71
N ASN A 68 -13.68 -17.91 10.57
CA ASN A 68 -13.69 -18.10 12.02
C ASN A 68 -14.90 -17.43 12.71
N ASN A 69 -15.89 -16.92 11.95
CA ASN A 69 -17.07 -16.24 12.44
C ASN A 69 -16.74 -15.13 13.45
N ILE A 70 -15.69 -14.34 13.16
CA ILE A 70 -15.32 -13.21 14.00
C ILE A 70 -16.23 -12.04 13.64
N LEU A 71 -17.09 -11.65 14.58
CA LEU A 71 -18.04 -10.56 14.40
C LEU A 71 -17.48 -9.27 15.01
N ILE A 72 -17.37 -8.22 14.19
CA ILE A 72 -17.01 -6.87 14.58
C ILE A 72 -18.29 -6.04 14.67
N THR A 73 -18.77 -5.86 15.90
CA THR A 73 -20.07 -5.22 16.16
C THR A 73 -19.98 -3.72 16.41
N GLU A 74 -18.78 -3.18 16.45
CA GLU A 74 -18.54 -1.75 16.66
C GLU A 74 -19.28 -0.91 15.59
N PRO A 75 -20.05 0.11 16.01
CA PRO A 75 -20.84 0.90 15.07
C PRO A 75 -19.99 1.72 14.09
N TYR A 76 -18.74 1.99 14.45
CA TYR A 76 -17.76 2.76 13.64
C TYR A 76 -16.86 1.87 12.77
N ARG A 77 -17.20 0.62 12.54
CA ARG A 77 -16.31 -0.37 11.89
C ARG A 77 -15.89 -0.06 10.45
N ALA A 78 -16.65 0.79 9.73
CA ALA A 78 -16.26 1.24 8.40
C ALA A 78 -15.48 2.57 8.40
N GLU A 79 -15.42 3.31 9.51
CA GLU A 79 -14.79 4.61 9.54
C GLU A 79 -13.30 4.56 9.17
N GLY A 80 -12.88 5.46 8.29
CA GLY A 80 -11.54 5.51 7.72
C GLY A 80 -11.34 4.63 6.46
N LEU A 81 -12.24 3.69 6.18
CA LEU A 81 -12.08 2.76 5.05
C LEU A 81 -12.04 3.47 3.68
N GLN A 82 -12.64 4.68 3.54
CA GLN A 82 -12.55 5.50 2.33
C GLN A 82 -11.13 5.92 1.97
N LYS A 83 -10.22 5.95 2.94
CA LYS A 83 -8.80 6.27 2.72
C LYS A 83 -8.07 5.18 1.96
N VAL A 84 -8.53 3.95 2.12
CA VAL A 84 -8.00 2.75 1.46
C VAL A 84 -8.76 2.45 0.17
N LEU A 85 -10.10 2.50 0.23
CA LEU A 85 -11.01 2.29 -0.92
C LEU A 85 -11.41 3.68 -1.46
N TYR A 86 -10.48 4.31 -2.17
CA TYR A 86 -10.60 5.70 -2.62
C TYR A 86 -11.36 5.88 -3.93
N GLN A 87 -11.50 4.80 -4.73
CA GLN A 87 -12.18 4.82 -6.02
C GLN A 87 -13.51 4.09 -5.97
N CYS A 88 -14.57 4.75 -6.40
CA CYS A 88 -15.92 4.15 -6.44
C CYS A 88 -16.03 3.08 -7.54
N PRO A 89 -16.36 1.82 -7.23
CA PRO A 89 -16.45 0.77 -8.23
C PRO A 89 -17.69 0.89 -9.12
N HIS A 90 -18.69 1.67 -8.68
CA HIS A 90 -19.91 1.88 -9.43
C HIS A 90 -19.76 2.94 -10.54
N CYS A 91 -19.11 4.07 -10.24
CA CYS A 91 -18.99 5.18 -11.20
C CYS A 91 -17.56 5.51 -11.61
N GLY A 92 -16.55 4.82 -11.06
CA GLY A 92 -15.13 5.04 -11.37
C GLY A 92 -14.52 6.30 -10.76
N THR A 93 -15.32 7.17 -10.09
CA THR A 93 -14.82 8.44 -9.54
C THR A 93 -13.85 8.20 -8.37
N GLU A 94 -12.71 8.88 -8.39
CA GLU A 94 -11.70 8.82 -7.34
C GLU A 94 -11.88 9.94 -6.30
N PHE A 95 -11.41 9.69 -5.06
CA PHE A 95 -11.32 10.65 -3.96
C PHE A 95 -12.67 11.30 -3.60
N ARG A 96 -13.77 10.57 -3.80
CA ARG A 96 -15.12 10.97 -3.45
C ARG A 96 -15.83 9.95 -2.58
N MET A 97 -15.06 9.00 -2.04
CA MET A 97 -15.57 8.07 -1.04
C MET A 97 -15.62 8.74 0.34
N GLU A 98 -16.57 8.34 1.16
CA GLU A 98 -16.71 8.78 2.55
C GLU A 98 -17.28 7.63 3.39
N THR A 99 -17.00 7.65 4.69
CA THR A 99 -17.53 6.67 5.63
C THR A 99 -18.28 7.33 6.77
N ARG A 100 -19.32 6.62 7.26
CA ARG A 100 -20.05 7.00 8.47
C ARG A 100 -20.53 5.74 9.19
N GLY A 101 -20.01 5.53 10.40
CA GLY A 101 -20.37 4.35 11.18
C GLY A 101 -19.97 3.04 10.50
N ALA A 102 -20.95 2.29 10.04
CA ALA A 102 -20.74 1.03 9.32
C ALA A 102 -20.94 1.13 7.79
N GLU A 103 -21.05 2.33 7.25
CA GLU A 103 -21.27 2.53 5.82
C GLU A 103 -20.04 3.19 5.16
N ILE A 104 -19.78 2.78 3.90
CA ILE A 104 -18.93 3.49 2.95
C ILE A 104 -19.79 3.89 1.76
N PHE A 105 -19.64 5.11 1.26
CA PHE A 105 -20.46 5.63 0.18
C PHE A 105 -19.72 6.62 -0.71
N CYS A 106 -20.16 6.73 -1.97
CA CYS A 106 -19.63 7.68 -2.92
C CYS A 106 -20.45 8.98 -2.90
N LYS A 107 -19.78 10.11 -2.64
CA LYS A 107 -20.44 11.45 -2.68
C LYS A 107 -20.80 11.91 -4.09
N HIS A 108 -20.22 11.30 -5.13
CA HIS A 108 -20.52 11.65 -6.52
C HIS A 108 -21.80 10.99 -7.03
N CYS A 109 -21.92 9.67 -6.91
CA CYS A 109 -23.07 8.93 -7.46
C CYS A 109 -24.09 8.50 -6.40
N GLY A 110 -23.81 8.65 -5.11
CA GLY A 110 -24.70 8.29 -4.01
C GLY A 110 -24.74 6.81 -3.66
N LYS A 111 -24.06 5.94 -4.41
CA LYS A 111 -23.99 4.50 -4.12
C LYS A 111 -23.40 4.25 -2.74
N ARG A 112 -24.00 3.28 -2.00
CA ARG A 112 -23.66 2.97 -0.61
C ARG A 112 -23.45 1.48 -0.42
N TRP A 113 -22.49 1.14 0.46
CA TRP A 113 -22.25 -0.22 0.93
C TRP A 113 -22.19 -0.23 2.44
N PHE A 114 -22.81 -1.24 3.03
CA PHE A 114 -22.78 -1.49 4.47
C PHE A 114 -21.72 -2.54 4.76
N LEU A 115 -20.79 -2.23 5.65
CA LEU A 115 -19.82 -3.20 6.16
C LEU A 115 -20.50 -4.05 7.23
N GLN A 116 -20.77 -5.30 6.90
CA GLN A 116 -21.36 -6.28 7.79
C GLN A 116 -20.39 -6.63 8.94
N GLU A 117 -20.92 -7.18 10.01
CA GLU A 117 -20.11 -7.57 11.18
C GLU A 117 -19.06 -8.65 10.87
N ASN A 118 -19.32 -9.48 9.87
CA ASN A 118 -18.41 -10.53 9.39
C ASN A 118 -17.33 -10.04 8.42
N GLY A 119 -17.22 -8.71 8.19
CA GLY A 119 -16.22 -8.09 7.34
C GLY A 119 -16.58 -8.00 5.86
N GLN A 120 -17.77 -8.47 5.45
CA GLN A 120 -18.21 -8.34 4.07
C GLN A 120 -18.94 -7.02 3.82
N LEU A 121 -18.69 -6.43 2.67
CA LEU A 121 -19.48 -5.30 2.17
C LEU A 121 -20.74 -5.79 1.46
N LYS A 122 -21.84 -5.07 1.67
CA LYS A 122 -23.12 -5.32 0.97
C LYS A 122 -23.69 -3.98 0.51
N ALA A 123 -23.97 -3.85 -0.78
CA ALA A 123 -24.64 -2.68 -1.30
C ALA A 123 -26.03 -2.53 -0.65
N THR A 124 -26.41 -1.30 -0.30
CA THR A 124 -27.74 -1.02 0.26
C THR A 124 -28.83 -1.15 -0.80
N GLU A 125 -28.47 -0.90 -2.07
CA GLU A 125 -29.33 -1.03 -3.23
C GLU A 125 -28.54 -1.54 -4.44
N GLY A 126 -29.18 -2.40 -5.24
CA GLY A 126 -28.58 -2.94 -6.47
C GLY A 126 -27.46 -3.95 -6.21
N GLU A 127 -26.55 -4.05 -7.16
CA GLU A 127 -25.44 -4.99 -7.13
C GLU A 127 -24.37 -4.58 -6.10
N THR A 128 -23.74 -5.58 -5.47
CA THR A 128 -22.53 -5.41 -4.67
C THR A 128 -21.34 -5.78 -5.53
N GLU A 129 -20.61 -4.79 -5.98
CA GLU A 129 -19.48 -4.97 -6.91
C GLU A 129 -18.35 -5.79 -6.26
N PHE A 130 -18.03 -5.49 -5.01
CA PHE A 130 -17.00 -6.19 -4.24
C PHE A 130 -17.47 -6.46 -2.81
N PRO A 131 -17.95 -7.67 -2.50
CA PRO A 131 -18.25 -8.06 -1.12
C PRO A 131 -17.02 -8.15 -0.23
N HIS A 132 -15.87 -8.47 -0.80
CA HIS A 132 -14.60 -8.68 -0.10
C HIS A 132 -13.69 -7.45 -0.27
N ILE A 133 -13.30 -6.82 0.83
CA ILE A 133 -12.51 -5.58 0.83
C ILE A 133 -11.20 -5.70 0.03
N PRO A 134 -10.40 -6.79 0.17
CA PRO A 134 -9.20 -6.96 -0.63
C PRO A 134 -9.45 -6.99 -2.14
N ASP A 135 -10.58 -7.53 -2.61
CA ASP A 135 -10.89 -7.57 -4.04
C ASP A 135 -11.14 -6.16 -4.60
N TRP A 136 -11.78 -5.29 -3.83
CA TRP A 136 -11.93 -3.87 -4.20
C TRP A 136 -10.57 -3.17 -4.29
N TYR A 137 -9.71 -3.37 -3.29
CA TYR A 137 -8.36 -2.80 -3.27
C TYR A 137 -7.50 -3.28 -4.46
N GLU A 138 -7.58 -4.58 -4.81
CA GLU A 138 -6.86 -5.11 -5.97
C GLU A 138 -7.46 -4.61 -7.31
N TRP A 139 -8.75 -4.32 -7.38
CA TRP A 139 -9.35 -3.65 -8.52
C TRP A 139 -8.82 -2.21 -8.68
N GLU A 140 -8.65 -1.45 -7.59
CA GLU A 140 -8.00 -0.13 -7.62
C GLU A 140 -6.56 -0.23 -8.09
N ARG A 141 -5.81 -1.24 -7.61
CA ARG A 141 -4.44 -1.53 -8.07
C ARG A 141 -4.40 -1.77 -9.58
N ALA A 142 -5.30 -2.59 -10.10
CA ALA A 142 -5.38 -2.88 -11.53
C ALA A 142 -5.67 -1.62 -12.36
N ASN A 143 -6.52 -0.73 -11.87
CA ASN A 143 -6.82 0.56 -12.51
C ASN A 143 -5.60 1.48 -12.54
N VAL A 144 -4.88 1.59 -11.42
CA VAL A 144 -3.62 2.35 -11.34
C VAL A 144 -2.58 1.79 -12.32
N ARG A 145 -2.41 0.46 -12.38
CA ARG A 145 -1.51 -0.18 -13.34
C ARG A 145 -1.90 0.15 -14.78
N ALA A 146 -3.18 0.06 -15.11
CA ALA A 146 -3.67 0.40 -16.45
C ALA A 146 -3.44 1.88 -16.80
N GLU A 147 -3.60 2.79 -15.85
CA GLU A 147 -3.30 4.22 -15.99
C GLU A 147 -1.81 4.47 -16.30
N ILE A 148 -0.92 3.76 -15.58
CA ILE A 148 0.53 3.80 -15.82
C ILE A 148 0.88 3.26 -17.22
N GLU A 149 0.32 2.11 -17.61
CA GLU A 149 0.59 1.47 -18.91
C GLU A 149 0.09 2.31 -20.10
N ARG A 150 -0.98 3.10 -19.91
CA ARG A 150 -1.46 4.07 -20.92
C ARG A 150 -0.67 5.39 -20.95
N GLY A 151 0.27 5.59 -19.99
CA GLY A 151 1.03 6.83 -19.86
C GLY A 151 0.22 8.02 -19.33
N GLU A 152 -0.88 7.75 -18.65
CA GLU A 152 -1.79 8.76 -18.09
C GLU A 152 -1.48 9.08 -16.62
N TYR A 153 -0.77 8.19 -15.93
CA TYR A 153 -0.46 8.39 -14.53
C TYR A 153 0.60 9.48 -14.32
N ARG A 154 0.21 10.51 -13.60
CA ARG A 154 1.09 11.54 -13.08
C ARG A 154 0.50 12.14 -11.82
N PHE A 155 1.31 12.28 -10.79
CA PHE A 155 0.95 13.01 -9.58
C PHE A 155 1.81 14.27 -9.47
N GLU A 156 1.18 15.38 -9.11
CA GLU A 156 1.82 16.65 -8.77
C GLU A 156 0.99 17.36 -7.72
N ASP A 157 1.62 17.77 -6.61
CA ASP A 157 0.95 18.51 -5.55
C ASP A 157 1.96 19.40 -4.79
N GLU A 158 1.47 20.44 -4.12
CA GLU A 158 2.20 21.13 -3.06
C GLU A 158 2.05 20.31 -1.77
N VAL A 159 3.14 20.07 -1.07
CA VAL A 159 3.17 19.31 0.19
C VAL A 159 3.83 20.11 1.29
N GLU A 160 3.38 19.95 2.53
CA GLU A 160 4.17 20.33 3.69
C GLU A 160 5.16 19.21 4.03
N VAL A 161 6.41 19.57 4.28
CA VAL A 161 7.49 18.62 4.48
C VAL A 161 8.11 18.75 5.85
N TYR A 162 8.23 17.60 6.51
CA TYR A 162 8.99 17.45 7.74
C TYR A 162 10.09 16.41 7.52
N SER A 163 11.31 16.71 7.94
CA SER A 163 12.40 15.73 7.94
C SER A 163 12.59 15.14 9.33
N LEU A 164 13.17 13.93 9.40
CA LEU A 164 13.50 13.25 10.65
C LEU A 164 14.99 12.86 10.63
N PRO A 165 15.91 13.85 10.66
CA PRO A 165 17.34 13.59 10.53
C PRO A 165 17.84 12.69 11.67
N ARG A 166 18.49 11.57 11.29
CA ARG A 166 19.06 10.57 12.22
C ARG A 166 18.02 9.99 13.21
N ALA A 167 16.72 9.98 12.85
CA ALA A 167 15.62 9.52 13.71
C ALA A 167 15.55 10.22 15.09
N TRP A 168 15.98 11.47 15.17
CA TRP A 168 16.10 12.17 16.43
C TRP A 168 14.96 13.14 16.73
N ARG A 169 14.68 14.04 15.80
CA ARG A 169 13.65 15.08 15.97
C ARG A 169 13.13 15.53 14.61
N PHE A 170 11.84 15.71 14.53
CA PHE A 170 11.22 16.33 13.35
C PHE A 170 11.65 17.78 13.17
N GLU A 171 12.06 18.11 11.95
CA GLU A 171 12.33 19.48 11.50
C GLU A 171 11.36 19.85 10.40
N GLU A 172 10.64 20.96 10.56
CA GLU A 172 9.76 21.49 9.53
C GLU A 172 10.61 22.13 8.42
N LEU A 173 10.49 21.60 7.20
CA LEU A 173 11.16 22.16 6.02
C LEU A 173 10.27 23.13 5.24
N GLY A 174 8.98 23.22 5.58
CA GLY A 174 7.99 24.06 4.93
C GLY A 174 7.40 23.43 3.68
N LYS A 175 6.93 24.28 2.77
CA LYS A 175 6.26 23.85 1.54
C LYS A 175 7.25 23.41 0.47
N ALA A 176 6.87 22.36 -0.26
CA ALA A 176 7.64 21.84 -1.38
C ALA A 176 6.70 21.35 -2.49
N LYS A 177 7.25 21.22 -3.69
CA LYS A 177 6.57 20.56 -4.80
C LYS A 177 6.93 19.09 -4.80
N LEU A 178 5.92 18.21 -4.77
CA LEU A 178 6.08 16.78 -4.93
C LEU A 178 5.53 16.33 -6.27
N THR A 179 6.34 15.60 -7.04
CA THR A 179 5.89 14.91 -8.25
C THR A 179 6.18 13.42 -8.15
N HIS A 180 5.35 12.60 -8.79
CA HIS A 180 5.55 11.17 -8.93
C HIS A 180 5.04 10.69 -10.30
N ASP A 181 5.92 10.08 -11.06
CA ASP A 181 5.62 9.54 -12.38
C ASP A 181 6.45 8.28 -12.69
N PRO A 182 6.11 7.50 -13.76
CA PRO A 182 6.80 6.25 -14.08
C PRO A 182 8.25 6.41 -14.53
N GLU A 183 8.68 7.58 -14.99
CA GLU A 183 10.02 7.81 -15.52
C GLU A 183 10.98 8.25 -14.41
N ASN A 184 10.56 9.19 -13.58
CA ASN A 184 11.40 9.83 -12.58
C ASN A 184 11.22 9.21 -11.17
N GLY A 185 10.08 8.53 -10.90
CA GLY A 185 9.69 8.16 -9.55
C GLY A 185 9.29 9.38 -8.75
N PHE A 186 9.67 9.45 -7.48
CA PHE A 186 9.43 10.63 -6.65
C PHE A 186 10.49 11.70 -6.85
N VAL A 187 10.04 12.93 -7.01
CA VAL A 187 10.87 14.14 -6.97
C VAL A 187 10.23 15.15 -6.03
N LEU A 188 10.96 15.54 -4.99
CA LEU A 188 10.57 16.52 -3.99
C LEU A 188 11.50 17.72 -4.11
N GLU A 189 10.95 18.92 -4.38
CA GLU A 189 11.72 20.15 -4.56
C GLU A 189 11.18 21.25 -3.65
N GLY A 190 12.04 21.88 -2.87
CA GLY A 190 11.67 22.93 -1.96
C GLY A 190 12.83 23.88 -1.63
N VAL A 191 12.57 24.81 -0.72
CA VAL A 191 13.59 25.75 -0.19
C VAL A 191 13.56 25.66 1.32
N TYR A 192 14.72 25.44 1.94
CA TYR A 192 14.87 25.45 3.38
C TYR A 192 16.02 26.35 3.79
N ARG A 193 15.76 27.34 4.67
CA ARG A 193 16.73 28.35 5.11
C ARG A 193 17.45 29.04 3.93
N ASP A 194 16.67 29.51 2.96
CA ASP A 194 17.11 30.17 1.71
C ASP A 194 17.97 29.28 0.78
N ALA A 195 18.13 28.00 1.06
CA ALA A 195 18.81 27.06 0.19
C ALA A 195 17.82 26.10 -0.50
N PRO A 196 17.88 25.96 -1.84
CA PRO A 196 17.05 24.98 -2.53
C PRO A 196 17.52 23.56 -2.18
N TYR A 197 16.56 22.64 -2.07
CA TYR A 197 16.82 21.21 -1.94
C TYR A 197 16.01 20.41 -2.96
N ARG A 198 16.56 19.27 -3.34
CA ARG A 198 15.92 18.31 -4.24
C ARG A 198 16.20 16.88 -3.77
N ILE A 199 15.14 16.10 -3.58
CA ILE A 199 15.19 14.69 -3.19
C ILE A 199 14.59 13.87 -4.32
N GLU A 200 15.31 12.88 -4.77
CA GLU A 200 14.88 11.99 -5.86
C GLU A 200 14.88 10.53 -5.41
N ARG A 201 13.83 9.82 -5.80
CA ARG A 201 13.73 8.37 -5.62
C ARG A 201 13.31 7.73 -6.94
N ALA A 202 14.31 7.24 -7.67
CA ALA A 202 14.07 6.60 -8.96
C ALA A 202 13.14 5.37 -8.83
N PRO A 203 12.41 4.99 -9.90
CA PRO A 203 11.44 3.89 -9.89
C PRO A 203 11.95 2.57 -9.33
N LEU A 204 13.18 2.17 -9.67
CA LEU A 204 13.81 0.95 -9.15
C LEU A 204 14.51 1.12 -7.79
N GLY A 205 14.57 2.33 -7.28
CA GLY A 205 15.11 2.64 -5.95
C GLY A 205 14.08 2.49 -4.83
N MET A 206 12.81 2.24 -5.18
CA MET A 206 11.71 2.24 -4.22
C MET A 206 10.63 1.24 -4.63
N TYR A 207 10.57 0.07 -3.98
CA TYR A 207 9.57 -0.97 -4.28
C TYR A 207 8.17 -0.68 -3.71
N GLY A 208 8.06 0.29 -2.82
CA GLY A 208 6.86 0.79 -2.20
C GLY A 208 7.19 2.08 -1.43
N VAL A 209 6.22 2.92 -1.20
CA VAL A 209 6.31 4.09 -0.33
C VAL A 209 5.55 3.81 0.96
N HIS A 210 6.12 4.20 2.08
CA HIS A 210 5.41 4.14 3.36
C HIS A 210 4.36 5.24 3.41
N ILE A 211 3.15 4.87 3.83
CA ILE A 211 2.03 5.79 3.99
C ILE A 211 1.51 5.72 5.41
N GLU A 212 1.09 6.86 5.94
CA GLU A 212 0.48 6.98 7.26
C GLU A 212 -0.87 7.68 7.13
N TYR A 213 -1.86 7.18 7.85
CA TYR A 213 -3.15 7.82 7.97
C TYR A 213 -3.27 8.48 9.34
N ASP A 214 -3.76 9.74 9.37
CA ASP A 214 -3.92 10.53 10.60
C ASP A 214 -2.65 10.51 11.48
N TYR A 215 -1.47 10.76 10.88
CA TYR A 215 -0.19 10.62 11.57
C TYR A 215 0.01 11.67 12.66
N CYS A 216 -0.47 11.35 13.86
CA CYS A 216 -0.59 12.28 14.97
C CYS A 216 0.74 12.72 15.63
N TYR A 217 1.88 12.13 15.26
CA TYR A 217 3.19 12.53 15.81
C TYR A 217 3.67 13.90 15.28
N ILE A 218 3.17 14.34 14.13
CA ILE A 218 3.40 15.68 13.56
C ILE A 218 2.09 16.44 13.50
N LYS A 219 1.14 15.96 12.67
CA LYS A 219 -0.23 16.49 12.56
C LYS A 219 -1.19 15.37 12.16
N PRO A 220 -2.47 15.40 12.61
CA PRO A 220 -3.42 14.32 12.35
C PRO A 220 -3.95 14.37 10.90
N GLU A 221 -3.06 14.21 9.95
CA GLU A 221 -3.34 14.17 8.52
C GLU A 221 -2.60 13.01 7.87
N ASP A 222 -3.03 12.64 6.65
CA ASP A 222 -2.41 11.56 5.90
C ASP A 222 -1.11 12.04 5.26
N CYS A 223 -0.06 11.23 5.29
CA CYS A 223 1.22 11.57 4.66
C CYS A 223 1.88 10.35 4.01
N ILE A 224 2.88 10.63 3.20
CA ILE A 224 3.84 9.64 2.71
C ILE A 224 5.21 9.91 3.29
N ASP A 225 5.99 8.84 3.50
CA ASP A 225 7.38 8.90 3.95
C ASP A 225 8.32 8.54 2.80
N ILE A 226 9.11 9.51 2.36
CA ILE A 226 10.16 9.33 1.36
C ILE A 226 11.49 9.20 2.07
N SER A 227 11.92 7.96 2.30
CA SER A 227 13.16 7.67 3.00
C SER A 227 14.38 7.65 2.06
N THR A 228 15.49 8.17 2.58
CA THR A 228 16.84 8.08 1.99
C THR A 228 17.76 7.37 2.97
N ASP A 229 19.02 7.14 2.59
CA ASP A 229 20.02 6.54 3.49
C ASP A 229 20.37 7.42 4.70
N LYS A 230 20.00 8.69 4.68
CA LYS A 230 20.38 9.69 5.70
C LYS A 230 19.20 10.28 6.45
N ASP A 231 18.02 10.29 5.86
CA ASP A 231 16.86 11.02 6.37
C ASP A 231 15.55 10.44 5.85
N SER A 232 14.45 10.72 6.54
CA SER A 232 13.08 10.44 6.13
C SER A 232 12.31 11.74 6.01
N PHE A 233 11.60 11.90 4.88
CA PHE A 233 10.83 13.11 4.56
C PHE A 233 9.35 12.78 4.58
N TYR A 234 8.65 13.27 5.59
CA TYR A 234 7.20 13.14 5.74
C TYR A 234 6.53 14.25 4.94
N CYS A 235 5.86 13.85 3.87
CA CYS A 235 5.21 14.76 2.93
C CYS A 235 3.70 14.69 3.11
N TYR A 236 3.08 15.80 3.48
CA TYR A 236 1.64 15.96 3.67
C TYR A 236 1.02 16.62 2.43
N PRO A 237 0.33 15.87 1.55
CA PRO A 237 -0.32 16.42 0.36
C PRO A 237 -1.44 17.40 0.73
N THR A 238 -1.66 18.43 -0.11
CA THR A 238 -2.82 19.32 0.04
C THR A 238 -4.12 18.63 -0.39
N ARG A 239 -4.03 17.64 -1.28
CA ARG A 239 -5.17 16.80 -1.68
C ARG A 239 -5.39 15.67 -0.68
N THR A 240 -6.64 15.49 -0.27
CA THR A 240 -7.04 14.43 0.66
C THR A 240 -7.16 13.07 -0.02
N ASP A 241 -7.01 11.99 0.74
CA ASP A 241 -7.24 10.59 0.34
C ASP A 241 -6.35 10.07 -0.82
N VAL A 242 -5.24 10.77 -1.14
CA VAL A 242 -4.37 10.42 -2.29
C VAL A 242 -3.25 9.44 -1.97
N VAL A 243 -2.92 9.25 -0.69
CA VAL A 243 -1.73 8.49 -0.27
C VAL A 243 -1.81 7.02 -0.68
N THR A 244 -3.00 6.42 -0.66
CA THR A 244 -3.22 5.03 -1.13
C THR A 244 -2.90 4.89 -2.61
N LYS A 245 -3.39 5.80 -3.45
CA LYS A 245 -3.07 5.77 -4.89
C LYS A 245 -1.58 5.94 -5.14
N LEU A 246 -0.89 6.81 -4.40
CA LEU A 246 0.56 6.97 -4.46
C LEU A 246 1.30 5.69 -4.09
N SER A 247 0.85 4.99 -3.05
CA SER A 247 1.43 3.71 -2.64
C SER A 247 1.26 2.64 -3.73
N LEU A 248 0.03 2.46 -4.23
CA LEU A 248 -0.26 1.53 -5.32
C LEU A 248 0.55 1.84 -6.58
N ALA A 249 0.64 3.12 -6.97
CA ALA A 249 1.39 3.53 -8.13
C ALA A 249 2.90 3.26 -7.98
N THR A 250 3.46 3.49 -6.79
CA THR A 250 4.87 3.20 -6.52
C THR A 250 5.18 1.72 -6.72
N GLU A 251 4.33 0.84 -6.18
CA GLU A 251 4.48 -0.60 -6.32
C GLU A 251 4.35 -1.05 -7.78
N GLU A 252 3.35 -0.56 -8.51
CA GLU A 252 3.12 -0.95 -9.90
C GLU A 252 4.20 -0.40 -10.85
N ILE A 253 4.67 0.84 -10.63
CA ILE A 253 5.82 1.40 -11.36
C ILE A 253 7.05 0.51 -11.16
N TYR A 254 7.37 0.15 -9.90
CA TYR A 254 8.49 -0.75 -9.61
C TYR A 254 8.33 -2.11 -10.31
N ARG A 255 7.14 -2.73 -10.25
CA ARG A 255 6.84 -4.02 -10.89
C ARG A 255 7.05 -3.95 -12.41
N ILE A 256 6.50 -2.94 -13.07
CA ILE A 256 6.65 -2.73 -14.52
C ILE A 256 8.12 -2.58 -14.91
N HIS A 257 8.89 -1.78 -14.18
CA HIS A 257 10.33 -1.62 -14.42
C HIS A 257 11.11 -2.93 -14.18
N MET A 258 10.76 -3.70 -13.17
CA MET A 258 11.38 -5.00 -12.89
C MET A 258 11.04 -6.04 -13.95
N GLU A 259 9.80 -6.09 -14.44
CA GLU A 259 9.37 -6.95 -15.55
C GLU A 259 10.18 -6.66 -16.81
N ARG A 260 10.32 -5.38 -17.19
CA ARG A 260 11.14 -4.93 -18.33
C ARG A 260 12.61 -5.35 -18.18
N LYS A 261 13.21 -5.08 -17.03
CA LYS A 261 14.60 -5.45 -16.70
C LYS A 261 14.83 -6.96 -16.76
N ASN A 262 13.88 -7.76 -16.28
CA ASN A 262 13.97 -9.21 -16.32
C ASN A 262 13.82 -9.76 -17.75
N ALA A 263 12.92 -9.19 -18.55
CA ALA A 263 12.76 -9.53 -19.97
C ALA A 263 14.04 -9.23 -20.77
N GLU A 264 14.66 -8.07 -20.56
CA GLU A 264 15.95 -7.71 -21.19
C GLU A 264 17.09 -8.67 -20.77
N ARG A 265 17.15 -9.01 -19.48
CA ARG A 265 18.15 -9.98 -18.97
C ARG A 265 17.99 -11.35 -19.63
N LYS A 266 16.74 -11.81 -19.75
CA LYS A 266 16.40 -13.08 -20.42
C LYS A 266 16.81 -13.05 -21.89
N ALA A 267 16.48 -11.97 -22.61
CA ALA A 267 16.86 -11.80 -24.01
C ALA A 267 18.38 -11.77 -24.23
N ARG A 268 19.14 -11.10 -23.33
CA ARG A 268 20.62 -11.08 -23.38
C ARG A 268 21.22 -12.46 -23.14
N ARG A 269 20.66 -13.25 -22.20
CA ARG A 269 21.11 -14.63 -21.92
C ARG A 269 20.89 -15.55 -23.13
N LEU A 270 19.73 -15.47 -23.76
CA LEU A 270 19.42 -16.25 -24.96
C LEU A 270 20.34 -15.90 -26.14
N LYS A 271 20.60 -14.60 -26.38
CA LYS A 271 21.55 -14.16 -27.41
C LYS A 271 22.99 -14.64 -27.14
N LYS A 272 23.40 -14.72 -25.85
CA LYS A 272 24.73 -15.21 -25.50
C LYS A 272 24.83 -16.73 -25.70
N ALA A 273 23.82 -17.51 -25.35
CA ALA A 273 23.79 -18.95 -25.57
C ALA A 273 23.86 -19.31 -27.06
N ALA A 274 23.06 -18.65 -27.92
CA ALA A 274 23.08 -18.85 -29.34
C ALA A 274 24.46 -18.57 -30.00
N LYS A 275 25.23 -17.60 -29.46
CA LYS A 275 26.61 -17.32 -29.98
C LYS A 275 27.65 -18.29 -29.51
N THR A 276 27.36 -19.15 -28.54
CA THR A 276 28.32 -20.15 -28.02
C THR A 276 28.15 -21.50 -28.72
N GLU A 277 27.05 -21.68 -29.45
CA GLU A 277 26.73 -22.88 -30.24
C GLU A 277 27.16 -22.76 -31.72
N GLU A 278 27.58 -21.55 -32.18
CA GLU A 278 28.27 -21.29 -33.45
C GLU A 278 29.81 -21.36 -33.28
#